data_271f51356b592f94c0a9cd92ecbac767
#
_entry.id   271f51356b592f94c0a9cd92ecbac767
#
_cell.length_a   1.000
_cell.length_b   1.000
_cell.length_c   1.000
_cell.angle_alpha   90.00
_cell.angle_beta   90.00
_cell.angle_gamma   90.00
#
_symmetry.space_group_name_H-M   'P 1'
#
loop_
_entity.id
_entity.type
_entity.pdbx_description
1 polymer ?
#
loop_
_entity_poly.entity_id
_entity_poly.type
_entity_poly.pdbx_seq_one_letter_code
_entity_poly.pdbx_strand_id
1 'polypeptide(L)'
;MDVSQLRSIPLFRDVPDDALKKVATFAQLESHPDGAVVVKEGGYANDFYAIEEGTAKVERDGEHLADLGPGDIFGEQALLEGEQRSASVIATSPLRAIKIASWELGTMRRDAPETVEALRTQVEARKG
;
A
#
# COMPACT_ATOMS: atom_id res chain seq x y z
N MET A 1 -9.55 -3.42 12.22
CA MET A 1 -8.51 -4.40 11.90
C MET A 1 -7.64 -4.66 13.12
N ASP A 2 -7.09 -5.87 13.24
CA ASP A 2 -6.25 -6.22 14.38
C ASP A 2 -4.85 -5.57 14.24
N VAL A 3 -4.37 -4.99 15.33
CA VAL A 3 -3.04 -4.38 15.38
C VAL A 3 -1.93 -5.39 15.05
N SER A 4 -2.08 -6.65 15.47
CA SER A 4 -1.07 -7.68 15.19
C SER A 4 -0.93 -7.96 13.70
N GLN A 5 -2.02 -7.85 12.92
CA GLN A 5 -1.97 -8.02 11.46
C GLN A 5 -1.18 -6.88 10.82
N LEU A 6 -1.39 -5.64 11.27
CA LEU A 6 -0.64 -4.50 10.78
C LEU A 6 0.85 -4.61 11.12
N ARG A 7 1.15 -5.05 12.34
CA ARG A 7 2.55 -5.13 12.79
C ARG A 7 3.37 -6.15 12.03
N SER A 8 2.74 -7.11 11.36
CA SER A 8 3.43 -8.07 10.49
C SER A 8 3.95 -7.43 9.20
N ILE A 9 3.45 -6.24 8.84
CA ILE A 9 3.90 -5.50 7.67
C ILE A 9 5.15 -4.69 8.07
N PRO A 10 6.27 -4.83 7.35
CA PRO A 10 7.52 -4.13 7.71
C PRO A 10 7.38 -2.63 7.90
N LEU A 11 6.52 -1.98 7.11
CA LEU A 11 6.26 -0.55 7.22
C LEU A 11 5.80 -0.15 8.62
N PHE A 12 5.02 -1.01 9.28
CA PHE A 12 4.41 -0.71 10.58
C PHE A 12 5.17 -1.31 11.76
N ARG A 13 6.31 -1.94 11.52
CA ARG A 13 7.05 -2.68 12.54
C ARG A 13 7.40 -1.82 13.76
N ASP A 14 7.85 -0.61 13.54
CA ASP A 14 8.35 0.27 14.59
C ASP A 14 7.35 1.38 15.00
N VAL A 15 6.12 1.30 14.53
CA VAL A 15 5.08 2.29 14.87
C VAL A 15 4.63 2.05 16.31
N PRO A 16 4.57 3.09 17.17
CA PRO A 16 4.06 2.94 18.53
C PRO A 16 2.65 2.36 18.57
N ASP A 17 2.35 1.57 19.61
CA ASP A 17 1.05 0.89 19.73
C ASP A 17 -0.14 1.84 19.63
N ASP A 18 -0.07 3.00 20.26
CA ASP A 18 -1.18 3.96 20.25
C ASP A 18 -1.44 4.46 18.83
N ALA A 19 -0.38 4.78 18.07
CA ALA A 19 -0.51 5.22 16.70
C ALA A 19 -1.02 4.08 15.80
N LEU A 20 -0.51 2.87 16.02
CA LEU A 20 -0.92 1.70 15.23
C LEU A 20 -2.39 1.35 15.45
N LYS A 21 -2.90 1.52 16.67
CA LYS A 21 -4.32 1.32 16.96
C LYS A 21 -5.19 2.28 16.15
N LYS A 22 -4.75 3.52 15.96
CA LYS A 22 -5.47 4.49 15.14
C LYS A 22 -5.48 4.07 13.68
N VAL A 23 -4.35 3.62 13.16
CA VAL A 23 -4.27 3.09 11.78
C VAL A 23 -5.21 1.92 11.63
N ALA A 24 -5.28 1.03 12.62
CA ALA A 24 -6.15 -0.14 12.58
C ALA A 24 -7.63 0.20 12.48
N THR A 25 -8.06 1.38 12.94
CA THR A 25 -9.47 1.77 12.88
C THR A 25 -9.94 2.05 11.45
N PHE A 26 -9.04 2.45 10.53
CA PHE A 26 -9.41 2.77 9.15
C PHE A 26 -8.76 1.87 8.10
N ALA A 27 -7.86 0.98 8.49
CA ALA A 27 -7.28 0.01 7.57
C ALA A 27 -8.29 -1.12 7.31
N GLN A 28 -8.37 -1.57 6.06
CA GLN A 28 -9.29 -2.63 5.66
C GLN A 28 -8.54 -3.76 4.97
N LEU A 29 -8.90 -4.99 5.31
CA LEU A 29 -8.34 -6.15 4.62
C LEU A 29 -9.23 -6.47 3.42
N GLU A 30 -8.62 -6.55 2.23
CA GLU A 30 -9.31 -6.92 0.99
C GLU A 30 -8.68 -8.15 0.38
N SER A 31 -9.53 -8.99 -0.21
CA SER A 31 -9.09 -10.16 -0.96
C SER A 31 -9.38 -9.96 -2.43
N HIS A 32 -8.42 -10.33 -3.27
CA HIS A 32 -8.54 -10.22 -4.73
C HIS A 32 -8.16 -11.57 -5.35
N PRO A 33 -8.92 -12.05 -6.35
CA PRO A 33 -8.54 -13.29 -7.02
C PRO A 33 -7.34 -13.09 -7.94
N ASP A 34 -6.69 -14.19 -8.28
CA ASP A 34 -5.65 -14.21 -9.31
C ASP A 34 -6.17 -13.56 -10.60
N GLY A 35 -5.39 -12.65 -11.17
CA GLY A 35 -5.76 -11.93 -12.40
C GLY A 35 -6.54 -10.63 -12.17
N ALA A 36 -6.95 -10.34 -10.93
CA ALA A 36 -7.69 -9.11 -10.65
C ALA A 36 -6.79 -7.87 -10.80
N VAL A 37 -7.33 -6.83 -11.43
CA VAL A 37 -6.67 -5.53 -11.51
C VAL A 37 -7.03 -4.76 -10.25
N VAL A 38 -6.07 -4.66 -9.32
CA VAL A 38 -6.30 -3.99 -8.03
C VAL A 38 -6.20 -2.48 -8.18
N VAL A 39 -5.21 -2.03 -8.95
CA VAL A 39 -4.98 -0.61 -9.25
C VAL A 39 -4.83 -0.49 -10.75
N LYS A 40 -5.56 0.45 -11.37
CA LYS A 40 -5.55 0.63 -12.82
C LYS A 40 -4.79 1.89 -13.21
N GLU A 41 -3.89 1.74 -14.18
CA GLU A 41 -3.14 2.84 -14.78
C GLU A 41 -4.10 3.93 -15.28
N GLY A 42 -3.78 5.19 -14.98
CA GLY A 42 -4.61 6.33 -15.35
C GLY A 42 -5.77 6.62 -14.42
N GLY A 43 -6.06 5.71 -13.47
CA GLY A 43 -7.12 5.90 -12.49
C GLY A 43 -6.73 6.89 -11.40
N TYR A 44 -7.72 7.32 -10.62
CA TYR A 44 -7.47 8.22 -9.50
C TYR A 44 -6.87 7.45 -8.31
N ALA A 45 -5.96 8.12 -7.61
CA ALA A 45 -5.31 7.55 -6.43
C ALA A 45 -6.14 7.86 -5.19
N ASN A 46 -6.93 6.88 -4.73
CA ASN A 46 -7.76 7.02 -3.53
C ASN A 46 -7.23 6.26 -2.33
N ASP A 47 -6.42 5.23 -2.57
CA ASP A 47 -5.94 4.33 -1.52
C ASP A 47 -4.51 3.88 -1.81
N PHE A 48 -3.83 3.44 -0.77
CA PHE A 48 -2.62 2.65 -0.95
C PHE A 48 -2.77 1.30 -0.26
N TYR A 49 -1.89 0.35 -0.59
CA TYR A 49 -2.05 -1.04 -0.19
C TYR A 49 -0.74 -1.60 0.34
N ALA A 50 -0.85 -2.48 1.33
CA ALA A 50 0.26 -3.29 1.81
C ALA A 50 -0.11 -4.76 1.65
N ILE A 51 0.73 -5.56 0.99
CA ILE A 51 0.44 -6.97 0.75
C ILE A 51 0.68 -7.77 2.02
N GLU A 52 -0.36 -8.48 2.49
CA GLU A 52 -0.27 -9.42 3.60
C GLU A 52 0.09 -10.81 3.08
N GLU A 53 -0.57 -11.25 2.00
CA GLU A 53 -0.40 -12.60 1.45
C GLU A 53 -0.62 -12.56 -0.06
N GLY A 54 0.14 -13.37 -0.80
CA GLY A 54 0.01 -13.48 -2.24
C GLY A 54 1.01 -12.62 -2.99
N THR A 55 0.84 -12.57 -4.32
CA THR A 55 1.76 -11.86 -5.21
C THR A 55 0.99 -11.02 -6.22
N ALA A 56 1.67 -10.02 -6.76
CA ALA A 56 1.13 -9.13 -7.78
C ALA A 56 2.25 -8.68 -8.71
N LYS A 57 1.87 -8.13 -9.87
CA LYS A 57 2.83 -7.54 -10.81
C LYS A 57 2.44 -6.11 -11.10
N VAL A 58 3.43 -5.28 -11.41
CA VAL A 58 3.25 -3.90 -11.83
C VAL A 58 3.46 -3.83 -13.33
N GLU A 59 2.49 -3.23 -14.05
CA GLU A 59 2.55 -3.06 -15.51
C GLU A 59 2.25 -1.61 -15.90
N ARG A 60 2.95 -1.13 -16.92
CA ARG A 60 2.68 0.17 -17.56
C ARG A 60 2.70 -0.03 -19.07
N ASP A 61 1.62 0.39 -19.74
CA ASP A 61 1.48 0.23 -21.19
C ASP A 61 1.71 -1.22 -21.65
N GLY A 62 1.27 -2.19 -20.81
CA GLY A 62 1.45 -3.61 -21.09
C GLY A 62 2.83 -4.15 -20.77
N GLU A 63 3.75 -3.32 -20.32
CA GLU A 63 5.10 -3.74 -19.97
C GLU A 63 5.21 -4.10 -18.49
N HIS A 64 5.78 -5.28 -18.22
CA HIS A 64 6.03 -5.75 -16.86
C HIS A 64 7.20 -4.96 -16.24
N LEU A 65 6.92 -4.24 -15.15
CA LEU A 65 7.92 -3.41 -14.48
C LEU A 65 8.50 -4.05 -13.22
N ALA A 66 7.68 -4.77 -12.45
CA ALA A 66 8.11 -5.34 -11.17
C ALA A 66 7.17 -6.42 -10.68
N ASP A 67 7.68 -7.24 -9.76
CA ASP A 67 6.89 -8.22 -9.02
C ASP A 67 6.82 -7.78 -7.55
N LEU A 68 5.65 -7.97 -6.94
CA LEU A 68 5.40 -7.62 -5.56
C LEU A 68 4.98 -8.85 -4.77
N GLY A 69 5.36 -8.89 -3.50
CA GLY A 69 5.03 -9.99 -2.59
C GLY A 69 4.71 -9.50 -1.19
N PRO A 70 4.55 -10.43 -0.22
CA PRO A 70 4.22 -10.05 1.15
C PRO A 70 5.18 -9.02 1.73
N GLY A 71 4.63 -7.99 2.37
CA GLY A 71 5.39 -6.89 2.92
C GLY A 71 5.59 -5.72 1.98
N ASP A 72 5.35 -5.88 0.69
CA ASP A 72 5.48 -4.79 -0.27
C ASP A 72 4.27 -3.87 -0.21
N ILE A 73 4.49 -2.58 -0.54
CA ILE A 73 3.44 -1.57 -0.62
C ILE A 73 3.29 -1.13 -2.07
N PHE A 74 2.08 -0.78 -2.45
CA PHE A 74 1.84 -0.22 -3.78
C PHE A 74 0.73 0.83 -3.73
N GLY A 75 0.71 1.71 -4.74
CA GLY A 75 -0.27 2.78 -4.84
C GLY A 75 0.08 4.04 -4.06
N GLU A 76 1.10 4.00 -3.21
CA GLU A 76 1.49 5.09 -2.33
C GLU A 76 2.10 6.28 -3.07
N GLN A 77 2.79 6.02 -4.17
CA GLN A 77 3.48 7.07 -4.93
C GLN A 77 2.51 8.15 -5.41
N ALA A 78 1.41 7.74 -6.04
CA ALA A 78 0.41 8.69 -6.54
C ALA A 78 -0.26 9.46 -5.40
N LEU A 79 -0.46 8.82 -4.25
CA LEU A 79 -1.06 9.46 -3.08
C LEU A 79 -0.16 10.53 -2.51
N LEU A 80 1.15 10.24 -2.39
CA LEU A 80 2.10 11.18 -1.82
C LEU A 80 2.40 12.34 -2.76
N GLU A 81 2.35 12.11 -4.06
CA GLU A 81 2.64 13.12 -5.08
C GLU A 81 1.38 13.80 -5.63
N GLY A 82 0.20 13.30 -5.28
CA GLY A 82 -1.06 13.86 -5.75
C GLY A 82 -1.36 13.62 -7.21
N GLU A 83 -0.79 12.59 -7.80
CA GLU A 83 -0.92 12.27 -9.21
C GLU A 83 -1.87 11.09 -9.45
N GLN A 84 -2.25 10.88 -10.71
CA GLN A 84 -2.98 9.69 -11.13
C GLN A 84 -2.05 8.47 -11.09
N ARG A 85 -2.67 7.28 -11.08
CA ARG A 85 -1.92 6.02 -11.10
C ARG A 85 -1.03 5.94 -12.34
N SER A 86 0.27 5.78 -12.15
CA SER A 86 1.23 5.70 -13.25
C SER A 86 1.36 4.29 -13.83
N ALA A 87 0.83 3.28 -13.13
CA ALA A 87 0.91 1.89 -13.55
C ALA A 87 -0.27 1.10 -12.99
N SER A 88 -0.51 -0.07 -13.57
CA SER A 88 -1.50 -1.02 -13.06
C SER A 88 -0.82 -2.03 -12.13
N VAL A 89 -1.56 -2.50 -11.12
CA VAL A 89 -1.13 -3.60 -10.26
C VAL A 89 -2.15 -4.71 -10.40
N ILE A 90 -1.66 -5.90 -10.81
CA ILE A 90 -2.51 -7.05 -11.13
C ILE A 90 -2.10 -8.23 -10.25
N ALA A 91 -3.07 -8.83 -9.57
CA ALA A 91 -2.81 -10.01 -8.76
C ALA A 91 -2.32 -11.17 -9.62
N THR A 92 -1.23 -11.82 -9.21
CA THR A 92 -0.66 -12.99 -9.91
C THR A 92 -0.86 -14.27 -9.12
N SER A 93 -1.58 -14.18 -8.01
CA SER A 93 -2.08 -15.29 -7.19
C SER A 93 -3.25 -14.73 -6.39
N PRO A 94 -4.02 -15.55 -5.65
CA PRO A 94 -4.96 -14.98 -4.68
C PRO A 94 -4.23 -14.03 -3.75
N LEU A 95 -4.73 -12.82 -3.61
CA LEU A 95 -4.03 -11.72 -2.94
C LEU A 95 -4.85 -11.21 -1.77
N ARG A 96 -4.20 -11.04 -0.61
CA ARG A 96 -4.77 -10.31 0.51
C ARG A 96 -3.92 -9.10 0.79
N ALA A 97 -4.56 -7.94 0.78
CA ALA A 97 -3.88 -6.67 0.97
C ALA A 97 -4.63 -5.79 1.96
N ILE A 98 -3.89 -4.99 2.69
CA ILE A 98 -4.43 -4.02 3.62
C ILE A 98 -4.56 -2.71 2.85
N LYS A 99 -5.80 -2.19 2.75
CA LYS A 99 -6.10 -0.95 2.06
C LYS A 99 -6.21 0.19 3.06
N ILE A 100 -5.54 1.30 2.78
CA ILE A 100 -5.59 2.50 3.61
C ILE A 100 -5.96 3.68 2.71
N ALA A 101 -7.05 4.37 3.06
CA ALA A 101 -7.55 5.49 2.26
C ALA A 101 -6.61 6.69 2.33
N SER A 102 -6.49 7.42 1.21
CA SER A 102 -5.59 8.56 1.08
C SER A 102 -5.86 9.67 2.11
N TRP A 103 -7.12 9.91 2.44
CA TRP A 103 -7.48 10.96 3.40
C TRP A 103 -7.00 10.65 4.83
N GLU A 104 -6.67 9.39 5.10
CA GLU A 104 -6.12 8.98 6.40
C GLU A 104 -4.63 9.31 6.53
N LEU A 105 -3.96 9.66 5.42
CA LEU A 105 -2.55 10.06 5.48
C LEU A 105 -2.36 11.29 6.37
N GLY A 106 -3.33 12.19 6.40
CA GLY A 106 -3.30 13.34 7.28
C GLY A 106 -3.27 12.94 8.76
N THR A 107 -4.11 11.97 9.13
CA THR A 107 -4.13 11.40 10.46
C THR A 107 -2.81 10.71 10.80
N MET A 108 -2.29 9.90 9.86
CA MET A 108 -1.01 9.21 10.04
C MET A 108 0.15 10.20 10.22
N ARG A 109 0.13 11.30 9.44
CA ARG A 109 1.18 12.31 9.51
C ARG A 109 1.22 12.97 10.89
N ARG A 110 0.05 13.17 11.50
CA ARG A 110 -0.07 13.75 12.83
C ARG A 110 0.28 12.77 13.95
N ASP A 111 -0.23 11.52 13.85
CA ASP A 111 -0.16 10.54 14.93
C ASP A 111 0.98 9.51 14.77
N ALA A 112 1.47 9.33 13.55
CA ALA A 112 2.54 8.37 13.23
C ALA A 112 3.45 8.93 12.13
N PRO A 113 4.14 10.06 12.39
CA PRO A 113 4.97 10.69 11.36
C PRO A 113 6.09 9.79 10.85
N GLU A 114 6.62 8.90 11.67
CA GLU A 114 7.67 7.95 11.23
C GLU A 114 7.15 7.00 10.16
N THR A 115 5.86 6.64 10.21
CA THR A 115 5.25 5.77 9.21
C THR A 115 5.18 6.47 7.86
N VAL A 116 4.81 7.75 7.85
CA VAL A 116 4.76 8.54 6.61
C VAL A 116 6.16 8.70 6.02
N GLU A 117 7.16 8.91 6.85
CA GLU A 117 8.56 9.00 6.38
C GLU A 117 9.04 7.66 5.81
N ALA A 118 8.65 6.53 6.42
CA ALA A 118 8.99 5.21 5.90
C ALA A 118 8.35 4.97 4.53
N LEU A 119 7.08 5.40 4.34
CA LEU A 119 6.41 5.34 3.04
C LEU A 119 7.19 6.15 2.00
N ARG A 120 7.56 7.38 2.35
CA ARG A 120 8.29 8.27 1.46
C ARG A 120 9.64 7.65 1.05
N THR A 121 10.34 7.07 2.00
CA THR A 121 11.62 6.41 1.75
C THR A 121 11.46 5.25 0.77
N GLN A 122 10.40 4.43 0.92
CA GLN A 122 10.14 3.33 0.00
C GLN A 122 9.80 3.82 -1.41
N VAL A 123 9.04 4.90 -1.52
CA VAL A 123 8.71 5.51 -2.81
C VAL A 123 10.00 5.98 -3.51
N GLU A 124 10.88 6.66 -2.78
CA GLU A 124 12.14 7.15 -3.33
C GLU A 124 13.04 6.00 -3.78
N ALA A 125 13.10 4.91 -3.00
CA ALA A 125 13.89 3.75 -3.36
C ALA A 125 13.41 3.11 -4.67
N ARG A 126 12.09 3.12 -4.92
CA ARG A 126 11.52 2.59 -6.16
C ARG A 126 11.81 3.45 -7.37
N LYS A 127 11.93 4.77 -7.17
CA LYS A 127 12.25 5.70 -8.26
C LYS A 127 13.70 5.56 -8.73
N GLY A 128 14.56 5.13 -7.83
CA GLY A 128 15.97 4.91 -8.16
C GLY A 128 16.15 3.61 -8.92
#